data_5a7f500fc2985b7945e14007391c23ba
#
_entry.id   5a7f500fc2985b7945e14007391c23ba
#
_cell.length_a   1.000
_cell.length_b   1.000
_cell.length_c   1.000
_cell.angle_alpha   90.00
_cell.angle_beta   90.00
_cell.angle_gamma   90.00
#
_symmetry.space_group_name_H-M   'P 1'
#
loop_
_entity.id
_entity.type
_entity.pdbx_description
1 polymer ?
#
loop_
_entity_poly.entity_id
_entity_poly.type
_entity_poly.pdbx_seq_one_letter_code
_entity_poly.pdbx_strand_id
1 'polypeptide(L)'
;EKGIKVSGCDENVYPPMDQVLLSNGITIDEGYNPKNLPKDVDLVVVGNVIARGNPMIEEILNEGIDFISGPEFLSKYLLAKRHVVAISGTHGKTSVSSMVTKVLLDNGIDCGYLIAGRAKDLDATASLGTHEFFIIEADEYDTAFFDKRSKFIHYHPKTLLINNLEFDHADIFNSLSDIKKQFHHLLRLMSSKSTLIFPEHNLNIKNVMKMGFYSQSLPFNTKFDRGWHAKKVTADSSKFDI
;
A
#
# COMPACT_ATOMS: atom_id res chain seq x y z
N GLU A 1 15.49 10.57 0.56
CA GLU A 1 14.90 11.75 1.22
C GLU A 1 15.17 11.80 2.74
N LYS A 2 15.34 10.68 3.41
CA LYS A 2 15.72 10.61 4.84
C LYS A 2 17.22 10.58 5.11
N GLY A 3 18.04 10.62 4.07
CA GLY A 3 19.49 10.53 4.20
C GLY A 3 20.01 9.14 4.58
N ILE A 4 19.21 8.09 4.41
CA ILE A 4 19.64 6.70 4.62
C ILE A 4 20.47 6.28 3.40
N LYS A 5 21.66 5.71 3.65
CA LYS A 5 22.46 5.09 2.59
C LYS A 5 21.77 3.81 2.13
N VAL A 6 21.39 3.74 0.86
CA VAL A 6 20.65 2.63 0.27
C VAL A 6 21.44 2.07 -0.91
N SER A 7 21.53 0.76 -0.98
CA SER A 7 21.93 -0.01 -2.17
C SER A 7 20.99 -1.19 -2.33
N GLY A 8 21.01 -1.86 -3.45
CA GLY A 8 20.14 -3.00 -3.67
C GLY A 8 20.62 -3.92 -4.77
N CYS A 9 19.95 -5.04 -4.92
CA CYS A 9 20.13 -5.97 -6.01
C CYS A 9 18.78 -6.48 -6.52
N ASP A 10 18.69 -6.71 -7.81
CA ASP A 10 17.53 -7.31 -8.46
C ASP A 10 18.00 -8.09 -9.71
N GLU A 11 17.22 -9.06 -10.13
CA GLU A 11 17.52 -9.86 -11.31
C GLU A 11 17.22 -9.10 -12.60
N ASN A 12 16.23 -8.22 -12.57
CA ASN A 12 15.73 -7.48 -13.73
C ASN A 12 15.29 -6.06 -13.35
N VAL A 13 16.19 -5.10 -13.44
CA VAL A 13 15.85 -3.69 -13.27
C VAL A 13 15.56 -3.06 -14.63
N TYR A 14 14.32 -2.64 -14.88
CA TYR A 14 13.88 -2.09 -16.17
C TYR A 14 13.05 -0.81 -16.01
N PRO A 15 12.91 -0.03 -17.10
CA PRO A 15 12.13 1.21 -17.07
C PRO A 15 10.68 1.02 -16.58
N PRO A 16 10.15 1.98 -15.79
CA PRO A 16 10.76 3.27 -15.44
C PRO A 16 11.58 3.26 -14.15
N MET A 17 11.65 2.14 -13.42
CA MET A 17 12.23 2.08 -12.07
C MET A 17 13.75 2.24 -12.06
N ASP A 18 14.44 1.72 -13.07
CA ASP A 18 15.89 1.92 -13.25
C ASP A 18 16.26 3.42 -13.27
N GLN A 19 15.49 4.21 -14.01
CA GLN A 19 15.69 5.67 -14.11
C GLN A 19 15.39 6.38 -12.79
N VAL A 20 14.34 5.97 -12.09
CA VAL A 20 13.97 6.51 -10.77
C VAL A 20 15.09 6.26 -9.76
N LEU A 21 15.63 5.05 -9.71
CA LEU A 21 16.71 4.68 -8.80
C LEU A 21 18.00 5.44 -9.12
N LEU A 22 18.38 5.48 -10.40
CA LEU A 22 19.57 6.17 -10.86
C LEU A 22 19.50 7.69 -10.58
N SER A 23 18.35 8.33 -10.84
CA SER A 23 18.17 9.77 -10.58
C SER A 23 18.24 10.13 -9.09
N ASN A 24 17.99 9.15 -8.21
CA ASN A 24 18.15 9.31 -6.77
C ASN A 24 19.53 8.84 -6.26
N GLY A 25 20.48 8.52 -7.16
CA GLY A 25 21.83 8.10 -6.80
C GLY A 25 21.87 6.69 -6.16
N ILE A 26 20.86 5.86 -6.37
CA ILE A 26 20.80 4.51 -5.83
C ILE A 26 21.36 3.53 -6.87
N THR A 27 22.39 2.80 -6.47
CA THR A 27 23.01 1.75 -7.30
C THR A 27 22.32 0.42 -7.05
N ILE A 28 22.00 -0.29 -8.12
CA ILE A 28 21.41 -1.63 -8.07
C ILE A 28 22.36 -2.58 -8.78
N ASP A 29 22.75 -3.63 -8.08
CA ASP A 29 23.51 -4.73 -8.64
C ASP A 29 22.58 -5.68 -9.38
N GLU A 30 22.98 -6.15 -10.54
CA GLU A 30 22.26 -7.16 -11.29
C GLU A 30 22.51 -8.56 -10.69
N GLY A 31 21.41 -9.27 -10.40
CA GLY A 31 21.43 -10.58 -9.76
C GLY A 31 21.67 -10.54 -8.25
N TYR A 32 21.63 -11.72 -7.64
CA TYR A 32 21.66 -11.89 -6.17
C TYR A 32 22.99 -12.51 -5.72
N ASN A 33 24.12 -11.88 -6.07
CA ASN A 33 25.44 -12.36 -5.66
C ASN A 33 25.75 -11.94 -4.22
N PRO A 34 25.95 -12.89 -3.27
CA PRO A 34 26.25 -12.58 -1.87
C PRO A 34 27.50 -11.72 -1.67
N LYS A 35 28.46 -11.76 -2.60
CA LYS A 35 29.68 -10.92 -2.54
C LYS A 35 29.38 -9.41 -2.65
N ASN A 36 28.22 -9.05 -3.18
CA ASN A 36 27.78 -7.65 -3.31
C ASN A 36 27.10 -7.15 -2.04
N LEU A 37 26.86 -8.02 -1.05
CA LEU A 37 26.27 -7.60 0.22
C LEU A 37 27.28 -6.72 0.99
N PRO A 38 26.93 -5.46 1.32
CA PRO A 38 27.82 -4.61 2.08
C PRO A 38 28.15 -5.22 3.44
N LYS A 39 29.42 -5.14 3.86
CA LYS A 39 29.87 -5.69 5.15
C LYS A 39 29.35 -4.90 6.35
N ASP A 40 28.96 -3.65 6.13
CA ASP A 40 28.44 -2.70 7.12
C ASP A 40 26.92 -2.50 6.98
N VAL A 41 26.20 -3.51 6.47
CA VAL A 41 24.73 -3.43 6.34
C VAL A 41 24.07 -3.51 7.72
N ASP A 42 23.25 -2.51 8.04
CA ASP A 42 22.47 -2.50 9.29
C ASP A 42 21.15 -3.25 9.18
N LEU A 43 20.56 -3.30 8.00
CA LEU A 43 19.24 -3.89 7.77
C LEU A 43 19.02 -4.22 6.31
N VAL A 44 18.51 -5.41 6.04
CA VAL A 44 18.10 -5.83 4.70
C VAL A 44 16.59 -5.75 4.56
N VAL A 45 16.10 -5.09 3.49
CA VAL A 45 14.68 -5.06 3.14
C VAL A 45 14.42 -6.04 2.02
N VAL A 46 13.63 -7.07 2.29
CA VAL A 46 13.38 -8.18 1.37
C VAL A 46 12.08 -7.94 0.58
N GLY A 47 12.18 -8.02 -0.75
CA GLY A 47 11.04 -7.95 -1.67
C GLY A 47 10.13 -9.17 -1.60
N ASN A 48 8.86 -9.01 -1.95
CA ASN A 48 7.85 -10.07 -1.82
C ASN A 48 8.03 -11.25 -2.79
N VAL A 49 8.72 -11.05 -3.90
CA VAL A 49 8.98 -12.11 -4.90
C VAL A 49 10.17 -13.00 -4.54
N ILE A 50 10.97 -12.57 -3.58
CA ILE A 50 12.16 -13.30 -3.14
C ILE A 50 11.74 -14.53 -2.31
N ALA A 51 12.41 -15.65 -2.53
CA ALA A 51 12.11 -16.92 -1.88
C ALA A 51 13.38 -17.61 -1.35
N ARG A 52 13.20 -18.67 -0.55
CA ARG A 52 14.28 -19.55 -0.11
C ARG A 52 14.97 -20.20 -1.34
N GLY A 53 16.26 -20.39 -1.24
CA GLY A 53 17.12 -20.82 -2.35
C GLY A 53 17.71 -19.66 -3.16
N ASN A 54 17.29 -18.42 -2.93
CA ASN A 54 17.96 -17.24 -3.45
C ASN A 54 19.31 -17.06 -2.75
N PRO A 55 20.46 -16.99 -3.48
CA PRO A 55 21.77 -16.99 -2.87
C PRO A 55 21.99 -15.87 -1.85
N MET A 56 21.45 -14.67 -2.10
CA MET A 56 21.57 -13.55 -1.19
C MET A 56 20.79 -13.79 0.11
N ILE A 57 19.59 -14.39 0.02
CA ILE A 57 18.79 -14.72 1.21
C ILE A 57 19.46 -15.80 2.05
N GLU A 58 20.01 -16.83 1.40
CA GLU A 58 20.72 -17.89 2.16
C GLU A 58 21.94 -17.32 2.91
N GLU A 59 22.68 -16.38 2.31
CA GLU A 59 23.79 -15.71 2.98
C GLU A 59 23.32 -14.85 4.16
N ILE A 60 22.26 -14.03 3.97
CA ILE A 60 21.67 -13.20 5.03
C ILE A 60 21.26 -14.07 6.23
N LEU A 61 20.64 -15.23 5.97
CA LEU A 61 20.22 -16.16 7.01
C LEU A 61 21.41 -16.84 7.70
N ASN A 62 22.44 -17.22 6.95
CA ASN A 62 23.64 -17.88 7.48
C ASN A 62 24.45 -16.95 8.39
N GLU A 63 24.58 -15.70 7.99
CA GLU A 63 25.33 -14.68 8.73
C GLU A 63 24.51 -14.03 9.86
N GLY A 64 23.20 -14.33 9.96
CA GLY A 64 22.32 -13.77 10.98
C GLY A 64 22.10 -12.26 10.83
N ILE A 65 22.12 -11.76 9.60
CA ILE A 65 21.90 -10.33 9.31
C ILE A 65 20.42 -9.99 9.51
N ASP A 66 20.16 -8.87 10.16
CA ASP A 66 18.79 -8.40 10.38
C ASP A 66 18.08 -8.09 9.06
N PHE A 67 16.89 -8.62 8.91
CA PHE A 67 16.06 -8.36 7.73
C PHE A 67 14.58 -8.16 8.06
N ILE A 68 13.91 -7.38 7.24
CA ILE A 68 12.47 -7.11 7.32
C ILE A 68 11.85 -7.06 5.93
N SER A 69 10.54 -7.06 5.88
CA SER A 69 9.79 -6.84 4.64
C SER A 69 9.68 -5.35 4.28
N GLY A 70 9.42 -5.04 3.01
CA GLY A 70 9.14 -3.67 2.58
C GLY A 70 7.99 -3.01 3.35
N PRO A 71 6.80 -3.66 3.48
CA PRO A 71 5.69 -3.13 4.27
C PRO A 71 6.04 -2.90 5.75
N GLU A 72 6.82 -3.77 6.36
CA GLU A 72 7.29 -3.59 7.73
C GLU A 72 8.26 -2.41 7.86
N PHE A 73 9.19 -2.25 6.91
CA PHE A 73 10.08 -1.10 6.85
C PHE A 73 9.28 0.22 6.76
N LEU A 74 8.31 0.28 5.84
CA LEU A 74 7.43 1.44 5.72
C LEU A 74 6.73 1.76 7.04
N SER A 75 6.15 0.75 7.67
CA SER A 75 5.45 0.88 8.95
C SER A 75 6.34 1.49 10.05
N LYS A 76 7.53 0.92 10.25
CA LYS A 76 8.43 1.32 11.32
C LYS A 76 9.08 2.69 11.11
N TYR A 77 9.54 2.95 9.88
CA TYR A 77 10.42 4.08 9.62
C TYR A 77 9.73 5.28 8.96
N LEU A 78 8.60 5.08 8.29
CA LEU A 78 7.91 6.12 7.54
C LEU A 78 6.50 6.43 8.04
N LEU A 79 5.72 5.43 8.44
CA LEU A 79 4.29 5.56 8.73
C LEU A 79 3.95 5.74 10.21
N ALA A 80 4.83 5.35 11.13
CA ALA A 80 4.55 5.23 12.56
C ALA A 80 3.92 6.47 13.23
N LYS A 81 4.21 7.68 12.76
CA LYS A 81 3.69 8.94 13.29
C LYS A 81 2.76 9.67 12.32
N ARG A 82 2.39 9.04 11.21
CA ARG A 82 1.56 9.63 10.17
C ARG A 82 0.07 9.31 10.37
N HIS A 83 -0.77 10.12 9.78
CA HIS A 83 -2.16 9.76 9.51
C HIS A 83 -2.21 8.98 8.19
N VAL A 84 -2.09 7.67 8.29
CA VAL A 84 -2.11 6.80 7.10
C VAL A 84 -3.53 6.74 6.53
N VAL A 85 -3.66 7.14 5.27
CA VAL A 85 -4.86 6.97 4.46
C VAL A 85 -4.58 5.83 3.48
N ALA A 86 -5.08 4.64 3.79
CA ALA A 86 -4.90 3.45 2.96
C ALA A 86 -6.06 3.31 1.97
N ILE A 87 -5.73 3.12 0.70
CA ILE A 87 -6.70 2.89 -0.36
C ILE A 87 -6.59 1.43 -0.81
N SER A 88 -7.62 0.67 -0.54
CA SER A 88 -7.67 -0.76 -0.85
C SER A 88 -8.90 -1.12 -1.70
N GLY A 89 -8.97 -2.37 -2.11
CA GLY A 89 -10.04 -2.92 -2.92
C GLY A 89 -9.51 -3.71 -4.11
N THR A 90 -10.36 -4.50 -4.71
CA THR A 90 -9.99 -5.33 -5.87
C THR A 90 -9.53 -4.48 -7.04
N HIS A 91 -10.27 -3.41 -7.36
CA HIS A 91 -10.01 -2.54 -8.51
C HIS A 91 -9.97 -1.07 -8.12
N GLY A 92 -9.21 -0.28 -8.91
CA GLY A 92 -9.19 1.18 -8.82
C GLY A 92 -8.31 1.75 -7.72
N LYS A 93 -7.53 0.94 -7.01
CA LYS A 93 -6.59 1.38 -5.95
C LYS A 93 -5.71 2.55 -6.40
N THR A 94 -4.94 2.34 -7.47
CA THR A 94 -4.02 3.35 -8.04
C THR A 94 -4.73 4.64 -8.44
N SER A 95 -5.87 4.51 -9.14
CA SER A 95 -6.62 5.69 -9.60
C SER A 95 -7.14 6.53 -8.43
N VAL A 96 -7.73 5.88 -7.42
CA VAL A 96 -8.27 6.58 -6.25
C VAL A 96 -7.14 7.17 -5.40
N SER A 97 -6.04 6.43 -5.18
CA SER A 97 -4.87 6.94 -4.45
C SER A 97 -4.29 8.19 -5.14
N SER A 98 -4.18 8.16 -6.46
CA SER A 98 -3.69 9.29 -7.25
C SER A 98 -4.61 10.50 -7.16
N MET A 99 -5.93 10.30 -7.27
CA MET A 99 -6.91 11.39 -7.14
C MET A 99 -6.87 12.01 -5.74
N VAL A 100 -6.87 11.20 -4.69
CA VAL A 100 -6.80 11.71 -3.29
C VAL A 100 -5.52 12.50 -3.08
N THR A 101 -4.38 11.97 -3.52
CA THR A 101 -3.08 12.65 -3.43
C THR A 101 -3.11 13.99 -4.17
N LYS A 102 -3.58 13.97 -5.43
CA LYS A 102 -3.65 15.20 -6.25
C LYS A 102 -4.54 16.27 -5.62
N VAL A 103 -5.71 15.89 -5.12
CA VAL A 103 -6.63 16.81 -4.44
C VAL A 103 -5.97 17.46 -3.22
N LEU A 104 -5.23 16.68 -2.41
CA LEU A 104 -4.54 17.21 -1.23
C LEU A 104 -3.42 18.19 -1.65
N LEU A 105 -2.58 17.80 -2.61
CA LEU A 105 -1.48 18.64 -3.10
C LEU A 105 -2.00 19.95 -3.71
N ASP A 106 -3.06 19.90 -4.53
CA ASP A 106 -3.66 21.09 -5.16
C ASP A 106 -4.28 22.06 -4.13
N ASN A 107 -4.64 21.54 -2.95
CA ASN A 107 -5.12 22.36 -1.83
C ASN A 107 -3.99 22.78 -0.86
N GLY A 108 -2.73 22.64 -1.26
CA GLY A 108 -1.57 23.09 -0.46
C GLY A 108 -1.23 22.15 0.70
N ILE A 109 -1.77 20.93 0.73
CA ILE A 109 -1.46 19.91 1.72
C ILE A 109 -0.36 19.00 1.14
N ASP A 110 0.88 19.25 1.53
CA ASP A 110 2.06 18.49 1.10
C ASP A 110 2.07 17.10 1.78
N CYS A 111 1.13 16.22 1.37
CA CYS A 111 1.00 14.88 1.89
C CYS A 111 2.10 13.94 1.37
N GLY A 112 2.57 13.02 2.22
CA GLY A 112 3.37 11.90 1.74
C GLY A 112 2.50 10.91 0.95
N TYR A 113 3.13 10.18 0.04
CA TYR A 113 2.41 9.12 -0.70
C TYR A 113 3.32 8.02 -1.21
N LEU A 114 2.74 6.83 -1.40
CA LEU A 114 3.34 5.70 -2.11
C LEU A 114 2.25 5.03 -2.96
N ILE A 115 2.38 5.15 -4.27
CA ILE A 115 1.39 4.68 -5.24
C ILE A 115 2.08 3.79 -6.26
N ALA A 116 1.57 2.57 -6.46
CA ALA A 116 2.06 1.67 -7.48
C ALA A 116 1.69 2.20 -8.87
N GLY A 117 2.68 2.29 -9.76
CA GLY A 117 2.47 2.83 -11.09
C GLY A 117 2.58 4.35 -11.17
N ARG A 118 2.74 4.85 -12.39
CA ARG A 118 2.95 6.27 -12.66
C ARG A 118 1.62 6.97 -12.94
N ALA A 119 1.12 7.73 -11.98
CA ALA A 119 0.03 8.67 -12.22
C ALA A 119 0.53 9.84 -13.09
N LYS A 120 -0.22 10.19 -14.15
CA LYS A 120 0.17 11.26 -15.09
C LYS A 120 0.27 12.63 -14.42
N ASP A 121 -0.52 12.85 -13.38
CA ASP A 121 -0.67 14.12 -12.69
C ASP A 121 0.17 14.22 -11.40
N LEU A 122 1.05 13.25 -11.17
CA LEU A 122 2.02 13.25 -10.07
C LEU A 122 3.43 13.15 -10.62
N ASP A 123 4.34 13.95 -10.10
CA ASP A 123 5.72 14.02 -10.57
C ASP A 123 6.53 12.75 -10.25
N ALA A 124 6.12 12.03 -9.19
CA ALA A 124 6.78 10.82 -8.72
C ALA A 124 5.76 9.76 -8.28
N THR A 125 6.23 8.52 -8.10
CA THR A 125 5.43 7.42 -7.53
C THR A 125 5.41 7.44 -6.00
N ALA A 126 6.32 8.16 -5.39
CA ALA A 126 6.46 8.29 -3.94
C ALA A 126 7.03 9.65 -3.55
N SER A 127 6.60 10.16 -2.41
CA SER A 127 7.16 11.33 -1.74
C SER A 127 6.95 11.21 -0.23
N LEU A 128 7.87 11.71 0.56
CA LEU A 128 7.67 11.77 2.01
C LEU A 128 6.63 12.80 2.41
N GLY A 129 6.53 13.92 1.70
CA GLY A 129 5.73 15.08 2.09
C GLY A 129 6.06 15.57 3.51
N THR A 130 5.63 16.77 3.84
CA THR A 130 5.84 17.40 5.15
C THR A 130 4.62 17.33 6.08
N HIS A 131 3.43 17.14 5.50
CA HIS A 131 2.19 17.04 6.26
C HIS A 131 2.03 15.68 6.96
N GLU A 132 1.18 15.59 8.00
CA GLU A 132 0.92 14.34 8.70
C GLU A 132 0.25 13.25 7.84
N PHE A 133 -0.51 13.61 6.82
CA PHE A 133 -1.15 12.65 5.91
C PHE A 133 -0.14 11.89 5.07
N PHE A 134 -0.37 10.58 4.98
CA PHE A 134 0.37 9.70 4.07
C PHE A 134 -0.62 8.81 3.33
N ILE A 135 -0.68 8.96 2.02
CA ILE A 135 -1.57 8.20 1.14
C ILE A 135 -0.84 6.96 0.66
N ILE A 136 -1.40 5.78 0.88
CA ILE A 136 -0.78 4.54 0.46
C ILE A 136 -1.76 3.63 -0.26
N GLU A 137 -1.32 3.09 -1.38
CA GLU A 137 -2.01 2.01 -2.05
C GLU A 137 -1.85 0.72 -1.22
N ALA A 138 -2.96 0.14 -0.80
CA ALA A 138 -3.00 -0.95 0.16
C ALA A 138 -3.41 -2.26 -0.53
N ASP A 139 -2.40 -3.03 -0.85
CA ASP A 139 -2.48 -4.26 -1.62
C ASP A 139 -2.69 -5.49 -0.70
N GLU A 140 -3.51 -6.43 -1.13
CA GLU A 140 -3.82 -7.69 -0.47
C GLU A 140 -2.79 -8.81 -0.68
N TYR A 141 -1.78 -8.59 -1.53
CA TYR A 141 -0.71 -9.57 -1.78
C TYR A 141 0.15 -9.86 -0.54
N ASP A 142 0.75 -11.06 -0.53
CA ASP A 142 1.72 -11.50 0.47
C ASP A 142 2.84 -10.47 0.68
N THR A 143 3.26 -10.34 1.92
CA THR A 143 4.28 -9.38 2.34
C THR A 143 5.69 -9.82 1.91
N ALA A 144 6.08 -11.06 2.23
CA ALA A 144 7.39 -11.64 1.90
C ALA A 144 7.35 -13.17 2.05
N PHE A 145 8.44 -13.86 1.72
CA PHE A 145 8.51 -15.33 1.87
C PHE A 145 8.34 -15.80 3.32
N PHE A 146 8.76 -14.99 4.27
CA PHE A 146 8.69 -15.26 5.72
C PHE A 146 7.46 -14.66 6.40
N ASP A 147 6.70 -13.82 5.70
CA ASP A 147 5.44 -13.25 6.19
C ASP A 147 4.36 -13.35 5.13
N LYS A 148 3.43 -14.29 5.31
CA LYS A 148 2.34 -14.59 4.38
C LYS A 148 1.07 -13.79 4.64
N ARG A 149 1.13 -12.80 5.54
CA ARG A 149 0.04 -11.83 5.71
C ARG A 149 0.05 -10.83 4.57
N SER A 150 -1.10 -10.28 4.25
CA SER A 150 -1.22 -9.23 3.23
C SER A 150 -0.45 -7.97 3.63
N LYS A 151 0.15 -7.29 2.65
CA LYS A 151 0.97 -6.07 2.85
C LYS A 151 0.25 -5.01 3.67
N PHE A 152 -1.03 -4.79 3.43
CA PHE A 152 -1.82 -3.74 4.07
C PHE A 152 -1.94 -3.89 5.59
N ILE A 153 -1.73 -5.09 6.15
CA ILE A 153 -1.77 -5.34 7.60
C ILE A 153 -0.73 -4.52 8.36
N HIS A 154 0.40 -4.25 7.70
CA HIS A 154 1.49 -3.47 8.29
C HIS A 154 1.23 -1.96 8.34
N TYR A 155 0.28 -1.43 7.57
CA TYR A 155 0.15 0.02 7.38
C TYR A 155 -0.61 0.73 8.50
N HIS A 156 -1.34 0.02 9.34
CA HIS A 156 -2.11 0.55 10.48
C HIS A 156 -2.90 1.83 10.17
N PRO A 157 -3.84 1.79 9.19
CA PRO A 157 -4.50 2.99 8.70
C PRO A 157 -5.37 3.66 9.76
N LYS A 158 -5.30 5.00 9.82
CA LYS A 158 -6.29 5.83 10.53
C LYS A 158 -7.52 6.07 9.67
N THR A 159 -7.34 6.12 8.36
CA THR A 159 -8.44 6.14 7.39
C THR A 159 -8.20 5.02 6.38
N LEU A 160 -9.17 4.14 6.23
CA LEU A 160 -9.17 3.06 5.24
C LEU A 160 -10.33 3.28 4.27
N LEU A 161 -10.03 3.37 2.98
CA LEU A 161 -11.03 3.32 1.94
C LEU A 161 -10.96 1.94 1.27
N ILE A 162 -12.09 1.22 1.25
CA ILE A 162 -12.24 -0.01 0.47
C ILE A 162 -13.18 0.32 -0.70
N ASN A 163 -12.61 0.46 -1.89
CA ASN A 163 -13.36 0.88 -3.08
C ASN A 163 -14.37 -0.19 -3.55
N ASN A 164 -13.96 -1.44 -3.54
CA ASN A 164 -14.78 -2.62 -3.88
C ASN A 164 -14.14 -3.87 -3.29
N LEU A 165 -14.89 -4.97 -3.24
CA LEU A 165 -14.38 -6.25 -2.79
C LEU A 165 -15.04 -7.38 -3.58
N GLU A 166 -14.28 -7.98 -4.48
CA GLU A 166 -14.71 -9.05 -5.38
C GLU A 166 -13.66 -10.16 -5.38
N PHE A 167 -13.95 -11.28 -6.04
CA PHE A 167 -12.96 -12.34 -6.22
C PHE A 167 -12.00 -11.96 -7.34
N ASP A 168 -10.72 -11.87 -7.00
CA ASP A 168 -9.62 -11.63 -7.94
C ASP A 168 -8.35 -12.31 -7.39
N HIS A 169 -7.25 -12.21 -8.14
CA HIS A 169 -5.95 -12.77 -7.74
C HIS A 169 -6.01 -14.28 -7.46
N ALA A 170 -6.55 -15.04 -8.44
CA ALA A 170 -6.65 -16.51 -8.36
C ALA A 170 -5.28 -17.23 -8.29
N ASP A 171 -4.19 -16.50 -8.50
CA ASP A 171 -2.80 -16.95 -8.31
C ASP A 171 -2.42 -17.12 -6.85
N ILE A 172 -3.06 -16.37 -5.94
CA ILE A 172 -2.76 -16.38 -4.49
C ILE A 172 -3.96 -16.70 -3.61
N PHE A 173 -5.19 -16.51 -4.09
CA PHE A 173 -6.42 -16.79 -3.34
C PHE A 173 -7.26 -17.86 -4.02
N ASN A 174 -7.63 -18.91 -3.26
CA ASN A 174 -8.49 -19.97 -3.77
C ASN A 174 -9.98 -19.59 -3.79
N SER A 175 -10.36 -18.58 -3.01
CA SER A 175 -11.76 -18.19 -2.86
C SER A 175 -11.92 -16.73 -2.40
N LEU A 176 -13.10 -16.16 -2.66
CA LEU A 176 -13.51 -14.88 -2.08
C LEU A 176 -13.47 -14.89 -0.53
N SER A 177 -13.67 -16.06 0.07
CA SER A 177 -13.58 -16.22 1.53
C SER A 177 -12.16 -15.96 2.04
N ASP A 178 -11.14 -16.33 1.30
CA ASP A 178 -9.74 -16.10 1.68
C ASP A 178 -9.41 -14.61 1.61
N ILE A 179 -9.85 -13.93 0.56
CA ILE A 179 -9.73 -12.46 0.45
C ILE A 179 -10.44 -11.78 1.63
N LYS A 180 -11.69 -12.18 1.93
CA LYS A 180 -12.45 -11.64 3.08
C LYS A 180 -11.73 -11.82 4.40
N LYS A 181 -11.03 -12.92 4.62
CA LYS A 181 -10.21 -13.14 5.82
C LYS A 181 -9.08 -12.13 5.93
N GLN A 182 -8.39 -11.83 4.82
CA GLN A 182 -7.32 -10.83 4.84
C GLN A 182 -7.87 -9.44 5.18
N PHE A 183 -8.96 -9.03 4.54
CA PHE A 183 -9.61 -7.76 4.88
C PHE A 183 -10.12 -7.73 6.33
N HIS A 184 -10.63 -8.85 6.85
CA HIS A 184 -10.99 -8.93 8.26
C HIS A 184 -9.77 -8.76 9.18
N HIS A 185 -8.62 -9.35 8.83
CA HIS A 185 -7.38 -9.12 9.58
C HIS A 185 -6.99 -7.64 9.60
N LEU A 186 -7.14 -6.92 8.48
CA LEU A 186 -6.92 -5.48 8.42
C LEU A 186 -7.89 -4.71 9.32
N LEU A 187 -9.21 -4.99 9.21
CA LEU A 187 -10.22 -4.29 10.01
C LEU A 187 -10.02 -4.47 11.53
N ARG A 188 -9.54 -5.64 11.95
CA ARG A 188 -9.24 -5.93 13.37
C ARG A 188 -8.08 -5.12 13.94
N LEU A 189 -7.18 -4.62 13.09
CA LEU A 189 -6.05 -3.79 13.50
C LEU A 189 -6.38 -2.31 13.55
N MET A 190 -7.51 -1.90 12.99
CA MET A 190 -7.95 -0.52 13.03
C MET A 190 -8.44 -0.14 14.44
N SER A 191 -8.00 1.02 14.91
CA SER A 191 -8.44 1.56 16.20
C SER A 191 -9.91 2.00 16.14
N SER A 192 -10.57 2.10 17.31
CA SER A 192 -11.93 2.64 17.40
C SER A 192 -12.06 4.10 16.93
N LYS A 193 -10.95 4.82 16.84
CA LYS A 193 -10.87 6.20 16.33
C LYS A 193 -10.58 6.26 14.81
N SER A 194 -10.28 5.11 14.20
CA SER A 194 -10.06 5.02 12.76
C SER A 194 -11.38 5.00 12.01
N THR A 195 -11.35 5.39 10.74
CA THR A 195 -12.54 5.46 9.87
C THR A 195 -12.40 4.51 8.68
N LEU A 196 -13.42 3.68 8.46
CA LEU A 196 -13.60 2.90 7.24
C LEU A 196 -14.57 3.62 6.31
N ILE A 197 -14.12 3.93 5.09
CA ILE A 197 -14.92 4.50 4.00
C ILE A 197 -15.20 3.39 2.99
N PHE A 198 -16.46 3.17 2.62
CA PHE A 198 -16.83 2.05 1.75
C PHE A 198 -18.14 2.28 1.00
N PRO A 199 -18.37 1.67 -0.19
CA PRO A 199 -19.64 1.76 -0.91
C PRO A 199 -20.72 0.96 -0.20
N GLU A 200 -21.83 1.61 0.15
CA GLU A 200 -22.90 1.00 0.95
C GLU A 200 -23.50 -0.26 0.31
N HIS A 201 -23.55 -0.33 -1.00
CA HIS A 201 -24.15 -1.45 -1.73
C HIS A 201 -23.28 -2.71 -1.77
N ASN A 202 -21.99 -2.62 -1.38
CA ASN A 202 -21.06 -3.76 -1.46
C ASN A 202 -21.29 -4.74 -0.30
N LEU A 203 -21.96 -5.86 -0.61
CA LEU A 203 -22.30 -6.90 0.36
C LEU A 203 -21.07 -7.63 0.90
N ASN A 204 -19.99 -7.74 0.11
CA ASN A 204 -18.77 -8.42 0.55
C ASN A 204 -18.08 -7.65 1.66
N ILE A 205 -17.97 -6.32 1.53
CA ILE A 205 -17.42 -5.46 2.57
C ILE A 205 -18.29 -5.54 3.84
N LYS A 206 -19.62 -5.45 3.70
CA LYS A 206 -20.54 -5.61 4.83
C LYS A 206 -20.39 -6.97 5.53
N ASN A 207 -20.14 -8.04 4.77
CA ASN A 207 -19.89 -9.35 5.34
C ASN A 207 -18.57 -9.41 6.12
N VAL A 208 -17.50 -8.74 5.62
CA VAL A 208 -16.23 -8.64 6.37
C VAL A 208 -16.45 -7.86 7.67
N MET A 209 -17.18 -6.76 7.65
CA MET A 209 -17.51 -5.99 8.87
C MET A 209 -18.26 -6.82 9.90
N LYS A 210 -19.19 -7.71 9.46
CA LYS A 210 -19.92 -8.63 10.37
C LYS A 210 -19.02 -9.66 11.05
N MET A 211 -17.83 -9.94 10.51
CA MET A 211 -16.86 -10.84 11.15
C MET A 211 -16.18 -10.21 12.37
N GLY A 212 -16.29 -8.90 12.55
CA GLY A 212 -15.76 -8.11 13.67
C GLY A 212 -15.19 -6.78 13.18
N PHE A 213 -15.87 -5.69 13.55
CA PHE A 213 -15.50 -4.33 13.18
C PHE A 213 -15.74 -3.40 14.37
N TYR A 214 -14.74 -2.59 14.74
CA TYR A 214 -14.73 -1.80 15.97
C TYR A 214 -14.43 -0.32 15.74
N SER A 215 -14.20 0.08 14.48
CA SER A 215 -13.87 1.44 14.08
C SER A 215 -15.12 2.20 13.65
N GLN A 216 -14.97 3.48 13.32
CA GLN A 216 -16.04 4.25 12.71
C GLN A 216 -16.24 3.85 11.26
N SER A 217 -17.48 3.93 10.76
CA SER A 217 -17.80 3.64 9.37
C SER A 217 -18.49 4.81 8.68
N LEU A 218 -18.05 5.11 7.46
CA LEU A 218 -18.60 6.16 6.61
C LEU A 218 -18.96 5.57 5.24
N PRO A 219 -20.20 5.14 5.03
CA PRO A 219 -20.64 4.64 3.75
C PRO A 219 -20.78 5.76 2.72
N PHE A 220 -20.51 5.47 1.45
CA PHE A 220 -20.82 6.33 0.32
C PHE A 220 -21.75 5.62 -0.68
N ASN A 221 -22.28 6.35 -1.67
CA ASN A 221 -23.32 5.85 -2.58
C ASN A 221 -24.54 5.28 -1.84
N THR A 222 -24.94 5.95 -0.79
CA THR A 222 -26.09 5.53 0.02
C THR A 222 -27.39 5.83 -0.72
N LYS A 223 -28.40 4.98 -0.53
CA LYS A 223 -29.75 5.21 -1.07
C LYS A 223 -30.56 6.23 -0.26
N PHE A 224 -30.07 6.60 0.91
CA PHE A 224 -30.72 7.50 1.86
C PHE A 224 -29.74 8.60 2.24
N ASP A 225 -30.20 9.77 2.65
CA ASP A 225 -29.41 10.99 3.00
C ASP A 225 -28.41 10.81 4.18
N ARG A 226 -27.84 9.63 4.33
CA ARG A 226 -26.92 9.27 5.38
C ARG A 226 -25.54 8.94 4.84
N GLY A 227 -24.95 9.86 4.10
CA GLY A 227 -23.59 9.65 3.58
C GLY A 227 -23.38 10.46 2.30
N TRP A 228 -22.19 10.31 1.76
CA TRP A 228 -21.82 11.00 0.55
C TRP A 228 -22.37 10.28 -0.68
N HIS A 229 -23.03 11.03 -1.56
CA HIS A 229 -23.45 10.55 -2.88
C HIS A 229 -23.25 11.63 -3.92
N ALA A 230 -22.78 11.23 -5.10
CA ALA A 230 -22.61 12.12 -6.21
C ALA A 230 -23.80 12.02 -7.15
N LYS A 231 -24.38 13.18 -7.53
CA LYS A 231 -25.40 13.30 -8.56
C LYS A 231 -24.75 13.81 -9.83
N LYS A 232 -24.83 13.03 -10.91
CA LYS A 232 -24.33 13.47 -12.21
C LYS A 232 -25.09 14.70 -12.72
N VAL A 233 -24.36 15.74 -13.08
CA VAL A 233 -24.90 16.93 -13.74
C VAL A 233 -24.75 16.81 -15.26
N THR A 234 -23.67 16.20 -15.74
CA THR A 234 -23.44 15.93 -17.17
C THR A 234 -23.42 14.42 -17.46
N ALA A 235 -23.78 14.03 -18.67
CA ALA A 235 -23.83 12.63 -19.10
C ALA A 235 -22.46 11.92 -19.01
N ASP A 236 -21.38 12.64 -19.32
CA ASP A 236 -19.99 12.17 -19.27
C ASP A 236 -19.39 12.21 -17.86
N SER A 237 -20.16 12.61 -16.86
CA SER A 237 -19.72 12.76 -15.46
C SER A 237 -18.58 13.79 -15.25
N SER A 238 -18.36 14.71 -16.17
CA SER A 238 -17.38 15.80 -16.02
C SER A 238 -17.83 16.86 -14.98
N LYS A 239 -19.13 16.89 -14.66
CA LYS A 239 -19.70 17.69 -13.58
C LYS A 239 -20.65 16.84 -12.74
N PHE A 240 -20.54 17.01 -11.44
CA PHE A 240 -21.40 16.34 -10.46
C PHE A 240 -21.54 17.19 -9.19
N ASP A 241 -22.67 17.05 -8.53
CA ASP A 241 -22.91 17.61 -7.20
C ASP A 241 -22.67 16.52 -6.15
N ILE A 242 -22.20 16.89 -4.95
CA ILE A 242 -21.94 16.00 -3.82
C ILE A 242 -22.88 16.33 -2.67
#